data_84e6865a1be55b57a612ba6670ec84b5
#
_entry.id   84e6865a1be55b57a612ba6670ec84b5
#
_cell.length_a   1.000
_cell.length_b   1.000
_cell.length_c   1.000
_cell.angle_alpha   90.00
_cell.angle_beta   90.00
_cell.angle_gamma   90.00
#
_symmetry.space_group_name_H-M   'P 1'
#
loop_
_entity.id
_entity.type
_entity.pdbx_description
1 polymer ?
#
loop_
_entity_poly.entity_id
_entity_poly.type
_entity_poly.pdbx_seq_one_letter_code
_entity_poly.pdbx_strand_id
1 'polypeptide(L)'
;MIMTFRWYGKDDPVTLEKIRQIPGMKGIVSAIYDVPVGEAWSLERILELKKEIEDAGLELSVIESVPVHEDIKMGTGDRDRYIENYCTTIRNLAKAGVDCVCYNFMPVFDWTRSDLAYQLPDGSNALIFDEATVEKMDPLKGELSLPGWDSSYTKDGLKALLEAYSKITEEDLWNNLKYFLDKVIKVCEEVKVKMAIHPDDPPWGIFGLPRIITNKENIERFLKLYDSPYNGLTLCSGSLGITNDIVDLVRTFADRIHFAHIRNIKITGERSFEESAHLSECGSLDIYEILKAYHDNGFKGYIRPDHGRMIWGETGRPGYGLFDRALGATYINGIWEALEKQAK
;
A
#
# COMPACT_ATOMS: atom_id res chain seq x y z
N MET A 1 -4.74 -7.81 -16.62
CA MET A 1 -4.26 -7.64 -15.26
C MET A 1 -3.61 -8.90 -14.69
N ILE A 2 -2.75 -8.77 -13.66
CA ILE A 2 -2.14 -9.89 -12.93
C ILE A 2 -2.68 -9.85 -11.50
N MET A 3 -3.47 -10.85 -11.11
CA MET A 3 -4.01 -10.97 -9.76
C MET A 3 -2.91 -11.36 -8.78
N THR A 4 -2.81 -10.62 -7.68
CA THR A 4 -1.81 -10.82 -6.63
C THR A 4 -2.44 -10.84 -5.25
N PHE A 5 -1.70 -11.34 -4.26
CA PHE A 5 -2.16 -11.44 -2.88
C PHE A 5 -1.03 -11.08 -1.91
N ARG A 6 -1.36 -10.31 -0.87
CA ARG A 6 -0.39 -9.91 0.16
C ARG A 6 -0.10 -11.06 1.10
N TRP A 7 1.20 -11.36 1.30
CA TRP A 7 1.72 -12.37 2.22
C TRP A 7 2.83 -11.79 3.08
N TYR A 8 2.80 -12.09 4.38
CA TYR A 8 3.69 -11.50 5.37
C TYR A 8 4.84 -12.41 5.84
N GLY A 9 5.12 -13.48 5.10
CA GLY A 9 6.21 -14.39 5.44
C GLY A 9 5.76 -15.65 6.18
N LYS A 10 6.72 -16.42 6.65
CA LYS A 10 6.51 -17.79 7.20
C LYS A 10 5.59 -17.85 8.40
N ASP A 11 5.55 -16.77 9.19
CA ASP A 11 4.71 -16.69 10.39
C ASP A 11 3.30 -16.18 10.08
N ASP A 12 2.99 -15.89 8.82
CA ASP A 12 1.64 -15.50 8.40
C ASP A 12 0.68 -16.70 8.50
N PRO A 13 -0.42 -16.63 9.26
CA PRO A 13 -1.42 -17.70 9.31
C PRO A 13 -2.09 -17.93 7.94
N VAL A 14 -2.02 -16.96 7.04
CA VAL A 14 -2.42 -17.08 5.64
C VAL A 14 -1.24 -17.61 4.83
N THR A 15 -1.14 -18.93 4.72
CA THR A 15 -0.01 -19.60 4.07
C THR A 15 -0.06 -19.52 2.54
N LEU A 16 1.10 -19.66 1.89
CA LEU A 16 1.20 -19.70 0.42
C LEU A 16 0.34 -20.83 -0.20
N GLU A 17 0.22 -21.98 0.49
CA GLU A 17 -0.63 -23.08 0.03
C GLU A 17 -2.11 -22.70 -0.02
N LYS A 18 -2.59 -21.93 0.99
CA LYS A 18 -3.96 -21.41 1.00
C LYS A 18 -4.16 -20.37 -0.10
N ILE A 19 -3.20 -19.46 -0.26
CA ILE A 19 -3.26 -18.41 -1.29
C ILE A 19 -3.32 -19.04 -2.70
N ARG A 20 -2.52 -20.06 -2.96
CA ARG A 20 -2.51 -20.77 -4.24
C ARG A 20 -3.86 -21.40 -4.60
N GLN A 21 -4.69 -21.72 -3.61
CA GLN A 21 -6.02 -22.30 -3.82
C GLN A 21 -7.08 -21.28 -4.25
N ILE A 22 -6.77 -19.98 -4.17
CA ILE A 22 -7.68 -18.92 -4.63
C ILE A 22 -7.75 -18.98 -6.17
N PRO A 23 -8.94 -19.13 -6.79
CA PRO A 23 -9.05 -19.20 -8.23
C PRO A 23 -8.45 -17.99 -8.95
N GLY A 24 -7.60 -18.25 -9.95
CA GLY A 24 -6.95 -17.20 -10.75
C GLY A 24 -5.78 -16.48 -10.06
N MET A 25 -5.39 -16.89 -8.85
CA MET A 25 -4.24 -16.32 -8.16
C MET A 25 -2.93 -16.72 -8.84
N LYS A 26 -2.06 -15.73 -9.07
CA LYS A 26 -0.76 -15.93 -9.72
C LYS A 26 0.38 -15.37 -8.89
N GLY A 27 0.25 -14.13 -8.45
CA GLY A 27 1.35 -13.38 -7.87
C GLY A 27 1.25 -13.17 -6.37
N ILE A 28 2.40 -13.03 -5.75
CA ILE A 28 2.56 -12.65 -4.35
C ILE A 28 3.11 -11.24 -4.25
N VAL A 29 2.53 -10.48 -3.34
CA VAL A 29 3.04 -9.20 -2.86
C VAL A 29 3.64 -9.45 -1.48
N SER A 30 4.94 -9.19 -1.32
CA SER A 30 5.61 -9.42 -0.04
C SER A 30 6.75 -8.42 0.21
N ALA A 31 7.44 -8.55 1.33
CA ALA A 31 8.60 -7.75 1.68
C ALA A 31 9.57 -8.57 2.53
N ILE A 32 10.76 -8.02 2.77
CA ILE A 32 11.75 -8.55 3.71
C ILE A 32 11.60 -7.76 5.01
N TYR A 33 11.34 -8.47 6.13
CA TYR A 33 11.04 -7.86 7.43
C TYR A 33 12.19 -7.95 8.44
N ASP A 34 13.20 -8.73 8.13
CA ASP A 34 14.36 -9.02 8.99
C ASP A 34 15.60 -8.17 8.68
N VAL A 35 15.48 -7.22 7.73
CA VAL A 35 16.51 -6.22 7.44
C VAL A 35 16.08 -4.88 8.03
N PRO A 36 16.92 -4.20 8.82
CA PRO A 36 16.58 -2.90 9.39
C PRO A 36 16.23 -1.85 8.33
N VAL A 37 15.29 -0.94 8.68
CA VAL A 37 14.89 0.15 7.78
C VAL A 37 16.09 1.02 7.41
N GLY A 38 16.26 1.28 6.13
CA GLY A 38 17.38 2.05 5.59
C GLY A 38 18.61 1.21 5.21
N GLU A 39 18.67 -0.06 5.59
CA GLU A 39 19.74 -0.96 5.14
C GLU A 39 19.41 -1.64 3.81
N ALA A 40 20.46 -1.90 3.01
CA ALA A 40 20.29 -2.51 1.70
C ALA A 40 19.93 -4.00 1.81
N TRP A 41 18.94 -4.44 1.04
CA TRP A 41 18.61 -5.86 0.92
C TRP A 41 19.62 -6.58 0.01
N SER A 42 20.23 -7.65 0.50
CA SER A 42 21.13 -8.45 -0.31
C SER A 42 20.37 -9.22 -1.40
N LEU A 43 21.03 -9.49 -2.52
CA LEU A 43 20.46 -10.31 -3.59
C LEU A 43 20.13 -11.72 -3.08
N GLU A 44 20.98 -12.28 -2.25
CA GLU A 44 20.78 -13.61 -1.65
C GLU A 44 19.46 -13.67 -0.87
N ARG A 45 19.23 -12.70 0.03
CA ARG A 45 18.00 -12.64 0.84
C ARG A 45 16.73 -12.45 0.00
N ILE A 46 16.82 -11.68 -1.10
CA ILE A 46 15.72 -11.51 -2.06
C ILE A 46 15.45 -12.82 -2.79
N LEU A 47 16.49 -13.53 -3.23
CA LEU A 47 16.35 -14.82 -3.93
C LEU A 47 15.79 -15.91 -3.01
N GLU A 48 16.11 -15.89 -1.71
CA GLU A 48 15.49 -16.79 -0.72
C GLU A 48 13.97 -16.57 -0.63
N LEU A 49 13.51 -15.32 -0.50
CA LEU A 49 12.10 -15.00 -0.49
C LEU A 49 11.42 -15.44 -1.79
N LYS A 50 12.05 -15.14 -2.92
CA LYS A 50 11.54 -15.52 -4.25
C LYS A 50 11.41 -17.04 -4.36
N LYS A 51 12.45 -17.76 -4.00
CA LYS A 51 12.44 -19.23 -4.05
C LYS A 51 11.33 -19.84 -3.21
N GLU A 52 11.10 -19.33 -2.01
CA GLU A 52 10.04 -19.81 -1.13
C GLU A 52 8.66 -19.68 -1.79
N ILE A 53 8.40 -18.53 -2.44
CA ILE A 53 7.14 -18.26 -3.14
C ILE A 53 7.01 -19.16 -4.39
N GLU A 54 8.10 -19.33 -5.15
CA GLU A 54 8.12 -20.15 -6.36
C GLU A 54 7.99 -21.65 -6.05
N ASP A 55 8.58 -22.13 -4.97
CA ASP A 55 8.43 -23.52 -4.49
C ASP A 55 6.96 -23.83 -4.12
N ALA A 56 6.18 -22.82 -3.75
CA ALA A 56 4.73 -22.96 -3.55
C ALA A 56 3.90 -22.86 -4.86
N GLY A 57 4.54 -22.65 -6.02
CA GLY A 57 3.89 -22.54 -7.32
C GLY A 57 3.25 -21.18 -7.59
N LEU A 58 3.76 -20.13 -6.96
CA LEU A 58 3.35 -18.74 -7.12
C LEU A 58 4.55 -17.89 -7.60
N GLU A 59 4.32 -16.63 -7.97
CA GLU A 59 5.36 -15.71 -8.46
C GLU A 59 5.54 -14.55 -7.50
N LEU A 60 6.78 -14.18 -7.15
CA LEU A 60 7.06 -12.91 -6.46
C LEU A 60 6.87 -11.76 -7.45
N SER A 61 5.73 -11.09 -7.38
CA SER A 61 5.30 -10.09 -8.37
C SER A 61 5.62 -8.66 -7.96
N VAL A 62 5.35 -8.29 -6.71
CA VAL A 62 5.52 -6.91 -6.21
C VAL A 62 6.18 -6.96 -4.85
N ILE A 63 7.12 -6.07 -4.64
CA ILE A 63 7.62 -5.76 -3.29
C ILE A 63 6.78 -4.62 -2.69
N GLU A 64 6.21 -4.88 -1.53
CA GLU A 64 5.45 -3.89 -0.76
C GLU A 64 5.75 -4.08 0.74
N SER A 65 6.67 -3.28 1.30
CA SER A 65 7.45 -2.19 0.71
C SER A 65 8.95 -2.40 0.92
N VAL A 66 9.77 -1.68 0.15
CA VAL A 66 11.07 -1.27 0.65
C VAL A 66 10.82 -0.02 1.48
N PRO A 67 10.98 -0.04 2.82
CA PRO A 67 10.61 1.10 3.65
C PRO A 67 11.56 2.28 3.43
N VAL A 68 10.98 3.49 3.31
CA VAL A 68 11.75 4.73 3.19
C VAL A 68 12.09 5.22 4.59
N HIS A 69 13.39 5.35 4.91
CA HIS A 69 13.86 5.78 6.21
C HIS A 69 13.40 7.20 6.56
N GLU A 70 13.13 7.48 7.85
CA GLU A 70 12.63 8.79 8.29
C GLU A 70 13.62 9.94 7.99
N ASP A 71 14.93 9.71 8.05
CA ASP A 71 15.92 10.71 7.64
C ASP A 71 15.77 11.17 6.20
N ILE A 72 15.31 10.28 5.30
CA ILE A 72 15.03 10.64 3.91
C ILE A 72 13.81 11.58 3.87
N LYS A 73 12.74 11.21 4.59
CA LYS A 73 11.49 11.98 4.63
C LYS A 73 11.69 13.35 5.28
N MET A 74 12.49 13.41 6.34
CA MET A 74 12.82 14.68 7.02
C MET A 74 13.95 15.49 6.34
N GLY A 75 14.69 14.88 5.42
CA GLY A 75 15.84 15.56 4.79
C GLY A 75 17.06 15.74 5.71
N THR A 76 17.22 14.87 6.69
CA THR A 76 18.20 14.99 7.78
C THR A 76 19.14 13.77 7.84
N GLY A 77 20.07 13.79 8.79
CA GLY A 77 20.94 12.66 9.12
C GLY A 77 21.67 12.06 7.94
N ASP A 78 21.65 10.74 7.85
CA ASP A 78 22.35 9.94 6.85
C ASP A 78 21.51 9.69 5.58
N ARG A 79 20.59 10.61 5.23
CA ARG A 79 19.65 10.43 4.11
C ARG A 79 20.32 9.94 2.82
N ASP A 80 21.51 10.45 2.50
CA ASP A 80 22.20 10.06 1.26
C ASP A 80 22.68 8.62 1.30
N ARG A 81 23.16 8.14 2.43
CA ARG A 81 23.50 6.73 2.64
C ARG A 81 22.28 5.84 2.51
N TYR A 82 21.17 6.21 3.12
CA TYR A 82 19.92 5.45 3.04
C TYR A 82 19.33 5.43 1.62
N ILE A 83 19.46 6.52 0.87
CA ILE A 83 19.05 6.55 -0.55
C ILE A 83 19.93 5.63 -1.39
N GLU A 84 21.26 5.59 -1.17
CA GLU A 84 22.15 4.68 -1.89
C GLU A 84 21.87 3.21 -1.55
N ASN A 85 21.56 2.91 -0.27
CA ASN A 85 21.11 1.59 0.14
C ASN A 85 19.78 1.21 -0.54
N TYR A 86 18.86 2.16 -0.67
CA TYR A 86 17.62 1.98 -1.41
C TYR A 86 17.87 1.66 -2.89
N CYS A 87 18.74 2.43 -3.55
CA CYS A 87 19.16 2.20 -4.93
C CYS A 87 19.82 0.83 -5.11
N THR A 88 20.63 0.40 -4.15
CA THR A 88 21.23 -0.94 -4.14
C THR A 88 20.17 -2.03 -4.05
N THR A 89 19.17 -1.85 -3.19
CA THR A 89 18.01 -2.75 -3.09
C THR A 89 17.26 -2.85 -4.41
N ILE A 90 16.97 -1.72 -5.07
CA ILE A 90 16.30 -1.71 -6.39
C ILE A 90 17.12 -2.49 -7.44
N ARG A 91 18.45 -2.31 -7.49
CA ARG A 91 19.32 -3.07 -8.41
C ARG A 91 19.28 -4.57 -8.12
N ASN A 92 19.22 -4.97 -6.84
CA ASN A 92 19.14 -6.37 -6.45
C ASN A 92 17.76 -6.98 -6.75
N LEU A 93 16.68 -6.23 -6.56
CA LEU A 93 15.33 -6.64 -6.96
C LEU A 93 15.23 -6.87 -8.47
N ALA A 94 15.80 -5.98 -9.28
CA ALA A 94 15.87 -6.15 -10.73
C ALA A 94 16.61 -7.43 -11.13
N LYS A 95 17.76 -7.73 -10.50
CA LYS A 95 18.51 -8.98 -10.74
C LYS A 95 17.70 -10.23 -10.35
N ALA A 96 16.84 -10.11 -9.35
CA ALA A 96 15.90 -11.18 -8.96
C ALA A 96 14.68 -11.27 -9.88
N GLY A 97 14.50 -10.35 -10.85
CA GLY A 97 13.39 -10.33 -11.79
C GLY A 97 12.11 -9.71 -11.23
N VAL A 98 12.20 -8.92 -10.16
CA VAL A 98 11.08 -8.11 -9.63
C VAL A 98 11.09 -6.76 -10.33
N ASP A 99 9.98 -6.36 -10.92
CA ASP A 99 9.85 -5.15 -11.75
C ASP A 99 8.93 -4.06 -11.17
N CYS A 100 8.35 -4.31 -9.98
CA CYS A 100 7.46 -3.35 -9.33
C CYS A 100 7.71 -3.29 -7.82
N VAL A 101 7.89 -2.06 -7.31
CA VAL A 101 8.06 -1.76 -5.89
C VAL A 101 7.01 -0.75 -5.46
N CYS A 102 6.08 -1.18 -4.62
CA CYS A 102 5.17 -0.30 -3.89
C CYS A 102 5.89 0.29 -2.67
N TYR A 103 5.77 1.59 -2.48
CA TYR A 103 6.33 2.30 -1.33
C TYR A 103 5.41 3.43 -0.89
N ASN A 104 5.60 3.95 0.30
CA ASN A 104 4.94 5.15 0.77
C ASN A 104 5.95 6.19 1.26
N PHE A 105 5.49 7.42 1.44
CA PHE A 105 6.29 8.52 1.98
C PHE A 105 5.60 9.17 3.19
N MET A 106 4.81 8.37 3.91
CA MET A 106 4.05 8.78 5.08
C MET A 106 4.99 9.02 6.27
N PRO A 107 4.94 10.18 6.91
CA PRO A 107 5.69 10.43 8.14
C PRO A 107 5.26 9.51 9.27
N VAL A 108 6.21 8.84 9.92
CA VAL A 108 6.08 8.04 11.15
C VAL A 108 5.12 6.85 11.01
N PHE A 109 3.84 7.12 10.78
CA PHE A 109 2.78 6.12 10.74
C PHE A 109 2.41 5.79 9.28
N ASP A 110 2.30 4.51 9.00
CA ASP A 110 1.74 3.99 7.77
C ASP A 110 0.20 4.21 7.77
N TRP A 111 -0.62 3.28 7.30
CA TRP A 111 -2.07 3.40 7.43
C TRP A 111 -2.50 3.38 8.91
N THR A 112 -3.46 4.22 9.26
CA THR A 112 -3.92 4.41 10.64
C THR A 112 -5.42 4.15 10.75
N ARG A 113 -5.84 3.47 11.84
CA ARG A 113 -7.25 3.20 12.17
C ARG A 113 -7.54 3.52 13.62
N SER A 114 -8.79 3.84 13.91
CA SER A 114 -9.28 4.06 15.27
C SER A 114 -9.61 2.75 15.99
N ASP A 115 -9.98 1.70 15.25
CA ASP A 115 -10.22 0.36 15.76
C ASP A 115 -9.82 -0.67 14.70
N LEU A 116 -9.14 -1.74 15.15
CA LEU A 116 -8.65 -2.81 14.28
C LEU A 116 -9.56 -4.04 14.25
N ALA A 117 -10.59 -4.07 15.07
CA ALA A 117 -11.47 -5.24 15.24
C ALA A 117 -12.93 -4.83 15.55
N TYR A 118 -13.36 -3.68 15.00
CA TYR A 118 -14.72 -3.21 15.19
C TYR A 118 -15.73 -4.23 14.68
N GLN A 119 -16.66 -4.63 15.56
CA GLN A 119 -17.66 -5.63 15.23
C GLN A 119 -18.79 -5.02 14.40
N LEU A 120 -18.98 -5.55 13.19
CA LEU A 120 -20.07 -5.19 12.29
C LEU A 120 -21.37 -5.92 12.68
N PRO A 121 -22.54 -5.43 12.23
CA PRO A 121 -23.84 -6.04 12.54
C PRO A 121 -23.99 -7.51 12.11
N ASP A 122 -23.24 -7.95 11.10
CA ASP A 122 -23.22 -9.34 10.62
C ASP A 122 -22.32 -10.28 11.45
N GLY A 123 -21.67 -9.73 12.49
CA GLY A 123 -20.78 -10.47 13.38
C GLY A 123 -19.34 -10.59 12.89
N SER A 124 -19.02 -10.05 11.72
CA SER A 124 -17.65 -9.92 11.25
C SER A 124 -16.93 -8.74 11.90
N ASN A 125 -15.60 -8.69 11.83
CA ASN A 125 -14.82 -7.56 12.32
C ASN A 125 -14.19 -6.81 11.14
N ALA A 126 -14.18 -5.48 11.23
CA ALA A 126 -13.57 -4.60 10.24
C ALA A 126 -12.63 -3.58 10.87
N LEU A 127 -11.75 -3.05 10.07
CA LEU A 127 -10.95 -1.88 10.39
C LEU A 127 -11.81 -0.63 10.21
N ILE A 128 -11.79 0.29 11.17
CA ILE A 128 -12.49 1.56 11.05
C ILE A 128 -11.60 2.75 11.34
N PHE A 129 -11.90 3.86 10.69
CA PHE A 129 -11.38 5.18 11.02
C PHE A 129 -12.56 6.08 11.43
N ASP A 130 -12.58 6.50 12.68
CA ASP A 130 -13.49 7.48 13.24
C ASP A 130 -12.70 8.71 13.68
N GLU A 131 -12.93 9.85 13.02
CA GLU A 131 -12.16 11.07 13.26
C GLU A 131 -12.25 11.53 14.72
N ALA A 132 -13.47 11.52 15.29
CA ALA A 132 -13.68 11.97 16.65
C ALA A 132 -12.97 11.09 17.70
N THR A 133 -12.74 9.84 17.38
CA THR A 133 -11.94 8.91 18.19
C THR A 133 -10.46 9.19 18.03
N VAL A 134 -9.97 9.31 16.78
CA VAL A 134 -8.55 9.56 16.49
C VAL A 134 -8.07 10.90 17.05
N GLU A 135 -8.89 11.96 17.01
CA GLU A 135 -8.56 13.27 17.61
C GLU A 135 -8.32 13.21 19.13
N LYS A 136 -8.91 12.24 19.82
CA LYS A 136 -8.71 12.02 21.26
C LYS A 136 -7.54 11.10 21.58
N MET A 137 -6.99 10.42 20.58
CA MET A 137 -5.87 9.50 20.75
C MET A 137 -4.58 10.30 20.97
N ASP A 138 -3.77 9.82 21.90
CA ASP A 138 -2.43 10.32 22.13
C ASP A 138 -1.42 9.22 21.73
N PRO A 139 -0.70 9.40 20.61
CA PRO A 139 0.24 8.38 20.16
C PRO A 139 1.37 8.08 21.15
N LEU A 140 1.56 8.90 22.17
CA LEU A 140 2.57 8.70 23.22
C LEU A 140 2.07 7.91 24.43
N LYS A 141 0.76 7.69 24.56
CA LYS A 141 0.19 6.96 25.70
C LYS A 141 0.19 5.43 25.57
N GLY A 142 0.60 4.90 24.42
CA GLY A 142 0.68 3.45 24.19
C GLY A 142 -0.67 2.74 24.07
N GLU A 143 -1.76 3.49 23.98
CA GLU A 143 -3.13 2.97 23.76
C GLU A 143 -3.43 2.72 22.27
N LEU A 144 -2.52 3.16 21.39
CA LEU A 144 -2.61 2.95 19.96
C LEU A 144 -2.00 1.60 19.59
N SER A 145 -2.85 0.65 19.27
CA SER A 145 -2.46 -0.52 18.51
C SER A 145 -2.42 -0.12 17.03
N LEU A 146 -1.38 0.63 16.65
CA LEU A 146 -1.20 1.02 15.26
C LEU A 146 -0.66 -0.17 14.48
N PRO A 147 -1.28 -0.53 13.37
CA PRO A 147 -0.74 -1.54 12.48
C PRO A 147 0.44 -0.98 11.67
N GLY A 148 1.35 -1.86 11.31
CA GLY A 148 2.48 -1.49 10.47
C GLY A 148 3.80 -1.39 11.24
N TRP A 149 4.58 -0.37 10.94
CA TRP A 149 5.96 -0.20 11.42
C TRP A 149 6.08 0.47 12.81
N ASP A 150 4.97 0.86 13.41
CA ASP A 150 4.92 1.51 14.72
C ASP A 150 5.47 0.68 15.87
N SER A 151 5.36 -0.65 15.79
CA SER A 151 5.98 -1.57 16.74
C SER A 151 7.51 -1.50 16.75
N SER A 152 8.11 -0.80 15.78
CA SER A 152 9.55 -0.62 15.64
C SER A 152 10.10 0.50 16.50
N TYR A 153 9.26 1.37 17.05
CA TYR A 153 9.71 2.51 17.86
C TYR A 153 9.55 2.25 19.35
N THR A 154 10.57 2.65 20.11
CA THR A 154 10.41 2.84 21.56
C THR A 154 9.58 4.09 21.81
N LYS A 155 8.95 4.21 22.97
CA LYS A 155 8.15 5.39 23.33
C LYS A 155 8.96 6.69 23.26
N ASP A 156 10.21 6.67 23.71
CA ASP A 156 11.09 7.83 23.65
C ASP A 156 11.52 8.14 22.21
N GLY A 157 11.77 7.11 21.41
CA GLY A 157 12.07 7.25 19.98
C GLY A 157 10.90 7.85 19.20
N LEU A 158 9.68 7.39 19.46
CA LEU A 158 8.47 7.94 18.86
C LEU A 158 8.27 9.42 19.25
N LYS A 159 8.45 9.75 20.52
CA LYS A 159 8.36 11.15 20.98
C LYS A 159 9.38 12.06 20.30
N ALA A 160 10.64 11.65 20.24
CA ALA A 160 11.69 12.40 19.56
C ALA A 160 11.38 12.59 18.06
N LEU A 161 10.81 11.58 17.42
CA LEU A 161 10.44 11.61 16.01
C LEU A 161 9.28 12.58 15.76
N LEU A 162 8.22 12.56 16.59
CA LEU A 162 7.11 13.50 16.50
C LEU A 162 7.57 14.95 16.76
N GLU A 163 8.47 15.17 17.73
CA GLU A 163 9.08 16.48 17.96
C GLU A 163 9.91 16.96 16.76
N ALA A 164 10.63 16.07 16.08
CA ALA A 164 11.37 16.41 14.87
C ALA A 164 10.42 16.80 13.74
N TYR A 165 9.35 16.04 13.52
CA TYR A 165 8.34 16.32 12.49
C TYR A 165 7.53 17.60 12.76
N SER A 166 7.41 18.06 14.00
CA SER A 166 6.73 19.34 14.30
C SER A 166 7.38 20.55 13.62
N LYS A 167 8.61 20.39 13.10
CA LYS A 167 9.37 21.40 12.37
C LYS A 167 9.36 21.20 10.86
N ILE A 168 8.78 20.10 10.38
CA ILE A 168 8.72 19.74 8.97
C ILE A 168 7.36 20.18 8.41
N THR A 169 7.40 21.06 7.44
CA THR A 169 6.21 21.51 6.72
C THR A 169 5.84 20.51 5.61
N GLU A 170 4.63 20.63 5.09
CA GLU A 170 4.22 19.87 3.90
C GLU A 170 5.15 20.13 2.71
N GLU A 171 5.60 21.39 2.51
CA GLU A 171 6.52 21.74 1.44
C GLU A 171 7.92 21.15 1.63
N ASP A 172 8.41 21.03 2.87
CA ASP A 172 9.64 20.32 3.16
C ASP A 172 9.53 18.84 2.78
N LEU A 173 8.38 18.20 3.08
CA LEU A 173 8.13 16.82 2.72
C LEU A 173 8.10 16.62 1.20
N TRP A 174 7.49 17.55 0.45
CA TRP A 174 7.53 17.57 -1.01
C TRP A 174 8.96 17.71 -1.57
N ASN A 175 9.76 18.60 -1.01
CA ASN A 175 11.16 18.81 -1.42
C ASN A 175 12.02 17.57 -1.11
N ASN A 176 11.79 16.92 0.03
CA ASN A 176 12.50 15.70 0.39
C ASN A 176 12.08 14.50 -0.48
N LEU A 177 10.81 14.39 -0.85
CA LEU A 177 10.34 13.41 -1.83
C LEU A 177 10.99 13.63 -3.20
N LYS A 178 11.03 14.90 -3.67
CA LYS A 178 11.73 15.22 -4.92
C LYS A 178 13.20 14.80 -4.88
N TYR A 179 13.90 15.12 -3.80
CA TYR A 179 15.31 14.74 -3.63
C TYR A 179 15.53 13.23 -3.69
N PHE A 180 14.63 12.46 -3.08
CA PHE A 180 14.63 11.01 -3.12
C PHE A 180 14.39 10.49 -4.56
N LEU A 181 13.37 11.01 -5.24
CA LEU A 181 13.02 10.61 -6.62
C LEU A 181 14.14 10.92 -7.61
N ASP A 182 14.78 12.08 -7.49
CA ASP A 182 15.89 12.50 -8.38
C ASP A 182 17.08 11.50 -8.38
N LYS A 183 17.21 10.70 -7.33
CA LYS A 183 18.27 9.68 -7.23
C LYS A 183 17.75 8.28 -7.59
N VAL A 184 16.62 7.90 -7.03
CA VAL A 184 16.07 6.52 -7.13
C VAL A 184 15.51 6.25 -8.52
N ILE A 185 14.77 7.19 -9.13
CA ILE A 185 14.13 6.94 -10.43
C ILE A 185 15.16 6.76 -11.55
N LYS A 186 16.30 7.42 -11.49
CA LYS A 186 17.41 7.17 -12.44
C LYS A 186 17.85 5.70 -12.43
N VAL A 187 18.00 5.13 -11.25
CA VAL A 187 18.32 3.71 -11.10
C VAL A 187 17.18 2.84 -11.62
N CYS A 188 15.95 3.19 -11.32
CA CYS A 188 14.77 2.47 -11.82
C CYS A 188 14.70 2.45 -13.36
N GLU A 189 15.05 3.55 -14.01
CA GLU A 189 15.16 3.64 -15.49
C GLU A 189 16.25 2.73 -16.04
N GLU A 190 17.41 2.67 -15.37
CA GLU A 190 18.53 1.81 -15.77
C GLU A 190 18.17 0.33 -15.70
N VAL A 191 17.52 -0.08 -14.59
CA VAL A 191 17.27 -1.51 -14.31
C VAL A 191 15.84 -1.97 -14.62
N LYS A 192 14.95 -1.06 -15.10
CA LYS A 192 13.58 -1.35 -15.51
C LYS A 192 12.64 -1.78 -14.38
N VAL A 193 12.81 -1.20 -13.20
CA VAL A 193 11.93 -1.41 -12.05
C VAL A 193 11.00 -0.22 -11.90
N LYS A 194 9.71 -0.45 -11.75
CA LYS A 194 8.68 0.57 -11.54
C LYS A 194 8.55 0.88 -10.05
N MET A 195 8.66 2.14 -9.70
CA MET A 195 8.30 2.66 -8.38
C MET A 195 6.83 3.06 -8.37
N ALA A 196 6.08 2.57 -7.42
CA ALA A 196 4.64 2.79 -7.31
C ALA A 196 4.30 3.35 -5.91
N ILE A 197 4.15 4.69 -5.79
CA ILE A 197 3.84 5.30 -4.50
C ILE A 197 2.41 4.96 -4.08
N HIS A 198 2.25 4.51 -2.84
CA HIS A 198 0.94 4.32 -2.21
C HIS A 198 0.43 5.67 -1.70
N PRO A 199 -0.84 6.02 -1.91
CA PRO A 199 -1.43 7.24 -1.34
C PRO A 199 -1.45 7.17 0.18
N ASP A 200 -1.54 8.33 0.80
CA ASP A 200 -1.66 8.42 2.26
C ASP A 200 -2.98 7.81 2.74
N ASP A 201 -2.94 7.13 3.88
CA ASP A 201 -4.10 6.46 4.47
C ASP A 201 -4.19 6.74 5.98
N PRO A 202 -5.09 7.61 6.42
CA PRO A 202 -6.07 8.34 5.63
C PRO A 202 -5.43 9.46 4.78
N PRO A 203 -6.14 9.99 3.76
CA PRO A 203 -5.62 11.02 2.86
C PRO A 203 -5.78 12.44 3.46
N TRP A 204 -5.39 12.62 4.70
CA TRP A 204 -5.29 13.88 5.45
C TRP A 204 -4.30 13.77 6.60
N GLY A 205 -3.85 14.90 7.11
CA GLY A 205 -2.92 14.96 8.24
C GLY A 205 -3.49 14.34 9.52
N ILE A 206 -2.67 13.59 10.25
CA ILE A 206 -3.01 12.97 11.54
C ILE A 206 -1.92 13.25 12.56
N PHE A 207 -2.29 13.45 13.83
CA PHE A 207 -1.34 13.71 14.93
C PHE A 207 -0.36 14.86 14.66
N GLY A 208 -0.77 15.86 13.86
CA GLY A 208 0.10 16.97 13.45
C GLY A 208 1.11 16.64 12.35
N LEU A 209 1.08 15.45 11.80
CA LEU A 209 1.96 15.01 10.71
C LEU A 209 1.35 15.36 9.35
N PRO A 210 2.14 15.93 8.41
CA PRO A 210 1.66 16.23 7.06
C PRO A 210 1.44 14.95 6.24
N ARG A 211 0.51 15.03 5.28
CA ARG A 211 0.24 13.99 4.27
C ARG A 211 0.19 14.67 2.90
N ILE A 212 0.81 14.07 1.89
CA ILE A 212 1.05 14.72 0.60
C ILE A 212 0.48 13.98 -0.62
N ILE A 213 0.19 12.70 -0.53
CA ILE A 213 -0.41 11.94 -1.65
C ILE A 213 -1.89 11.69 -1.31
N THR A 214 -2.71 12.72 -1.41
CA THR A 214 -4.04 12.77 -0.80
C THR A 214 -5.19 13.01 -1.78
N ASN A 215 -4.91 13.60 -2.94
CA ASN A 215 -5.93 13.98 -3.93
C ASN A 215 -5.33 14.06 -5.34
N LYS A 216 -6.18 14.33 -6.34
CA LYS A 216 -5.81 14.40 -7.75
C LYS A 216 -4.68 15.40 -8.03
N GLU A 217 -4.79 16.60 -7.48
CA GLU A 217 -3.83 17.69 -7.68
C GLU A 217 -2.46 17.32 -7.11
N ASN A 218 -2.44 16.69 -5.95
CA ASN A 218 -1.21 16.22 -5.32
C ASN A 218 -0.58 15.04 -6.08
N ILE A 219 -1.39 14.15 -6.65
CA ILE A 219 -0.91 13.09 -7.53
C ILE A 219 -0.30 13.70 -8.81
N GLU A 220 -0.94 14.70 -9.42
CA GLU A 220 -0.37 15.41 -10.56
C GLU A 220 0.96 16.10 -10.20
N ARG A 221 1.03 16.75 -9.04
CA ARG A 221 2.26 17.35 -8.51
C ARG A 221 3.35 16.30 -8.35
N PHE A 222 3.04 15.18 -7.73
CA PHE A 222 3.97 14.06 -7.53
C PHE A 222 4.56 13.55 -8.86
N LEU A 223 3.71 13.29 -9.84
CA LEU A 223 4.15 12.78 -11.14
C LEU A 223 5.05 13.79 -11.88
N LYS A 224 4.85 15.10 -11.67
CA LYS A 224 5.67 16.18 -12.23
C LYS A 224 7.01 16.37 -11.49
N LEU A 225 7.18 15.88 -10.25
CA LEU A 225 8.46 15.95 -9.53
C LEU A 225 9.58 15.24 -10.29
N TYR A 226 9.25 14.10 -10.90
CA TYR A 226 10.13 13.38 -11.82
C TYR A 226 9.28 12.67 -12.87
N ASP A 227 9.19 13.24 -14.06
CA ASP A 227 8.37 12.70 -15.14
C ASP A 227 9.07 11.53 -15.84
N SER A 228 8.69 10.32 -15.44
CA SER A 228 9.25 9.07 -15.94
C SER A 228 8.18 7.96 -15.90
N PRO A 229 8.15 7.06 -16.89
CA PRO A 229 7.26 5.90 -16.84
C PRO A 229 7.60 4.91 -15.71
N TYR A 230 8.75 5.08 -15.06
CA TYR A 230 9.15 4.30 -13.89
C TYR A 230 8.76 4.95 -12.56
N ASN A 231 8.28 6.20 -12.56
CA ASN A 231 7.69 6.89 -11.42
C ASN A 231 6.16 6.89 -11.56
N GLY A 232 5.46 6.12 -10.76
CA GLY A 232 4.01 5.96 -10.88
C GLY A 232 3.33 5.63 -9.56
N LEU A 233 2.14 5.08 -9.65
CA LEU A 233 1.20 4.95 -8.55
C LEU A 233 0.91 3.50 -8.20
N THR A 234 0.79 3.24 -6.91
CA THR A 234 -0.12 2.25 -6.37
C THR A 234 -1.45 2.96 -6.12
N LEU A 235 -2.46 2.76 -6.96
CA LEU A 235 -3.74 3.42 -6.73
C LEU A 235 -4.60 2.56 -5.82
N CYS A 236 -4.80 3.03 -4.59
CA CYS A 236 -5.64 2.38 -3.59
C CYS A 236 -7.02 3.04 -3.56
N SER A 237 -8.05 2.28 -3.97
CA SER A 237 -9.43 2.79 -3.97
C SER A 237 -9.94 3.10 -2.58
N GLY A 238 -9.55 2.32 -1.56
CA GLY A 238 -9.98 2.56 -0.20
C GLY A 238 -9.35 3.78 0.47
N SER A 239 -8.05 4.04 0.21
CA SER A 239 -7.37 5.21 0.77
C SER A 239 -7.90 6.51 0.18
N LEU A 240 -8.04 6.60 -1.13
CA LEU A 240 -8.46 7.82 -1.83
C LEU A 240 -9.98 7.97 -1.95
N GLY A 241 -10.73 6.88 -1.87
CA GLY A 241 -12.16 6.87 -2.21
C GLY A 241 -13.08 7.63 -1.25
N ILE A 242 -12.59 8.03 -0.07
CA ILE A 242 -13.38 8.87 0.83
C ILE A 242 -13.46 10.32 0.34
N THR A 243 -12.44 10.80 -0.37
CA THR A 243 -12.32 12.21 -0.77
C THR A 243 -12.21 12.42 -2.27
N ASN A 244 -12.11 11.35 -3.08
CA ASN A 244 -11.86 11.45 -4.51
C ASN A 244 -12.79 10.53 -5.32
N ASP A 245 -13.06 10.92 -6.56
CA ASP A 245 -13.65 10.04 -7.57
C ASP A 245 -12.56 9.08 -8.11
N ILE A 246 -12.61 7.83 -7.70
CA ILE A 246 -11.63 6.82 -8.09
C ILE A 246 -11.70 6.50 -9.58
N VAL A 247 -12.88 6.52 -10.19
CA VAL A 247 -13.04 6.28 -11.63
C VAL A 247 -12.34 7.37 -12.44
N ASP A 248 -12.48 8.64 -12.01
CA ASP A 248 -11.78 9.76 -12.63
C ASP A 248 -10.25 9.65 -12.45
N LEU A 249 -9.78 9.27 -11.25
CA LEU A 249 -8.35 9.05 -11.01
C LEU A 249 -7.77 7.94 -11.91
N VAL A 250 -8.47 6.82 -12.03
CA VAL A 250 -8.04 5.70 -12.90
C VAL A 250 -7.94 6.18 -14.35
N ARG A 251 -8.95 6.89 -14.86
CA ARG A 251 -8.95 7.42 -16.23
C ARG A 251 -7.86 8.45 -16.47
N THR A 252 -7.62 9.32 -15.49
CA THR A 252 -6.63 10.40 -15.60
C THR A 252 -5.20 9.88 -15.58
N PHE A 253 -4.92 8.86 -14.76
CA PHE A 253 -3.55 8.41 -14.49
C PHE A 253 -3.26 6.99 -14.99
N ALA A 254 -4.08 6.45 -15.90
CA ALA A 254 -4.02 5.06 -16.38
C ALA A 254 -2.59 4.60 -16.74
N ASP A 255 -1.83 5.43 -17.46
CA ASP A 255 -0.48 5.12 -17.94
C ASP A 255 0.59 5.11 -16.82
N ARG A 256 0.23 5.62 -15.65
CA ARG A 256 1.14 5.77 -14.51
C ARG A 256 0.72 4.90 -13.30
N ILE A 257 -0.37 4.15 -13.40
CA ILE A 257 -0.77 3.19 -12.37
C ILE A 257 -0.06 1.86 -12.64
N HIS A 258 0.86 1.48 -11.77
CA HIS A 258 1.63 0.24 -11.88
C HIS A 258 1.02 -0.88 -11.06
N PHE A 259 0.37 -0.52 -9.96
CA PHE A 259 -0.25 -1.43 -9.04
C PHE A 259 -1.62 -0.90 -8.59
N ALA A 260 -2.62 -1.76 -8.52
CA ALA A 260 -3.97 -1.40 -8.10
C ALA A 260 -4.35 -2.13 -6.81
N HIS A 261 -4.73 -1.39 -5.77
CA HIS A 261 -5.37 -1.92 -4.57
C HIS A 261 -6.87 -1.70 -4.66
N ILE A 262 -7.61 -2.79 -4.71
CA ILE A 262 -9.07 -2.74 -4.72
C ILE A 262 -9.57 -2.98 -3.30
N ARG A 263 -10.13 -1.95 -2.71
CA ARG A 263 -10.73 -1.97 -1.38
C ARG A 263 -12.00 -1.14 -1.40
N ASN A 264 -13.08 -1.69 -0.88
CA ASN A 264 -14.30 -0.94 -0.65
C ASN A 264 -14.34 -0.43 0.78
N ILE A 265 -14.88 0.74 0.97
CA ILE A 265 -15.11 1.38 2.27
C ILE A 265 -16.55 1.88 2.33
N LYS A 266 -17.15 1.86 3.50
CA LYS A 266 -18.41 2.53 3.76
C LYS A 266 -18.14 3.83 4.50
N ILE A 267 -18.43 4.94 3.85
CA ILE A 267 -18.27 6.28 4.41
C ILE A 267 -19.35 6.49 5.46
N THR A 268 -18.95 6.77 6.70
CA THR A 268 -19.84 6.96 7.85
C THR A 268 -19.88 8.42 8.33
N GLY A 269 -18.98 9.27 7.84
CA GLY A 269 -18.91 10.70 8.15
C GLY A 269 -17.93 11.42 7.22
N GLU A 270 -17.73 12.72 7.42
CA GLU A 270 -16.85 13.53 6.56
C GLU A 270 -15.43 12.97 6.45
N ARG A 271 -14.85 12.52 7.57
CA ARG A 271 -13.54 11.87 7.65
C ARG A 271 -13.63 10.59 8.46
N SER A 272 -14.69 9.82 8.26
CA SER A 272 -14.91 8.58 8.98
C SER A 272 -15.40 7.50 8.02
N PHE A 273 -14.88 6.29 8.16
CA PHE A 273 -15.23 5.16 7.33
C PHE A 273 -15.00 3.83 8.04
N GLU A 274 -15.71 2.81 7.61
CA GLU A 274 -15.47 1.41 7.94
C GLU A 274 -15.03 0.66 6.67
N GLU A 275 -14.09 -0.26 6.79
CA GLU A 275 -13.71 -1.14 5.69
C GLU A 275 -14.80 -2.19 5.49
N SER A 276 -15.18 -2.43 4.25
CA SER A 276 -16.31 -3.29 3.91
C SER A 276 -15.91 -4.43 2.97
N ALA A 277 -16.82 -5.36 2.71
CA ALA A 277 -16.62 -6.35 1.66
C ALA A 277 -16.42 -5.68 0.29
N HIS A 278 -15.73 -6.35 -0.61
CA HIS A 278 -15.39 -5.81 -1.94
C HIS A 278 -16.60 -5.57 -2.86
N LEU A 279 -17.74 -6.23 -2.61
CA LEU A 279 -18.95 -6.04 -3.40
C LEU A 279 -19.42 -4.58 -3.34
N SER A 280 -19.76 -3.96 -4.49
CA SER A 280 -20.12 -2.52 -4.56
C SER A 280 -21.22 -2.14 -3.58
N GLU A 281 -22.26 -2.95 -3.43
CA GLU A 281 -23.39 -2.68 -2.52
C GLU A 281 -23.04 -2.71 -1.02
N CYS A 282 -21.87 -3.29 -0.66
CA CYS A 282 -21.44 -3.38 0.74
C CYS A 282 -20.76 -2.13 1.26
N GLY A 283 -20.36 -1.22 0.37
CA GLY A 283 -19.66 0.01 0.72
C GLY A 283 -20.18 1.22 -0.05
N SER A 284 -19.37 2.25 -0.12
CA SER A 284 -19.67 3.51 -0.79
C SER A 284 -19.03 3.64 -2.18
N LEU A 285 -18.16 2.70 -2.56
CA LEU A 285 -17.45 2.74 -3.83
C LEU A 285 -18.06 1.73 -4.82
N ASP A 286 -18.28 2.17 -6.06
CA ASP A 286 -18.68 1.28 -7.14
C ASP A 286 -17.47 0.53 -7.70
N ILE A 287 -17.18 -0.64 -7.13
CA ILE A 287 -16.05 -1.47 -7.52
C ILE A 287 -16.16 -1.94 -8.98
N TYR A 288 -17.39 -2.15 -9.48
CA TYR A 288 -17.59 -2.51 -10.88
C TYR A 288 -17.11 -1.38 -11.82
N GLU A 289 -17.55 -0.13 -11.59
CA GLU A 289 -17.13 1.01 -12.41
C GLU A 289 -15.63 1.30 -12.29
N ILE A 290 -15.03 1.09 -11.12
CA ILE A 290 -13.59 1.21 -10.93
C ILE A 290 -12.84 0.18 -11.78
N LEU A 291 -13.23 -1.10 -11.71
CA LEU A 291 -12.60 -2.17 -12.50
C LEU A 291 -12.84 -1.98 -14.01
N LYS A 292 -14.03 -1.51 -14.38
CA LYS A 292 -14.35 -1.14 -15.75
C LYS A 292 -13.43 -0.02 -16.26
N ALA A 293 -13.19 1.01 -15.46
CA ALA A 293 -12.26 2.08 -15.83
C ALA A 293 -10.83 1.55 -16.05
N TYR A 294 -10.34 0.64 -15.22
CA TYR A 294 -9.05 -0.03 -15.45
C TYR A 294 -9.04 -0.82 -16.75
N HIS A 295 -10.09 -1.61 -16.99
CA HIS A 295 -10.22 -2.43 -18.20
C HIS A 295 -10.26 -1.58 -19.47
N ASP A 296 -11.11 -0.56 -19.51
CA ASP A 296 -11.31 0.33 -20.65
C ASP A 296 -10.05 1.12 -21.03
N ASN A 297 -9.18 1.38 -20.04
CA ASN A 297 -7.88 2.02 -20.26
C ASN A 297 -6.73 1.00 -20.47
N GLY A 298 -7.05 -0.27 -20.67
CA GLY A 298 -6.07 -1.29 -21.07
C GLY A 298 -5.07 -1.66 -19.98
N PHE A 299 -5.44 -1.54 -18.68
CA PHE A 299 -4.56 -1.85 -17.55
C PHE A 299 -4.04 -3.29 -17.60
N LYS A 300 -2.71 -3.43 -17.54
CA LYS A 300 -2.00 -4.73 -17.55
C LYS A 300 -1.12 -4.94 -16.32
N GLY A 301 -1.18 -4.02 -15.37
CA GLY A 301 -0.39 -4.06 -14.14
C GLY A 301 -0.87 -5.12 -13.15
N TYR A 302 -0.27 -5.03 -11.97
CA TYR A 302 -0.62 -5.88 -10.83
C TYR A 302 -1.86 -5.33 -10.12
N ILE A 303 -2.70 -6.24 -9.62
CA ILE A 303 -3.90 -5.91 -8.87
C ILE A 303 -4.05 -6.84 -7.67
N ARG A 304 -4.50 -6.35 -6.55
CA ARG A 304 -4.85 -7.19 -5.41
C ARG A 304 -6.13 -6.74 -4.71
N PRO A 305 -6.90 -7.67 -4.11
CA PRO A 305 -7.80 -7.30 -3.04
C PRO A 305 -6.94 -6.74 -1.90
N ASP A 306 -7.26 -5.54 -1.45
CA ASP A 306 -6.51 -4.89 -0.38
C ASP A 306 -6.94 -5.44 0.99
N HIS A 307 -7.27 -4.59 1.97
CA HIS A 307 -7.80 -5.07 3.24
C HIS A 307 -9.15 -5.77 3.05
N GLY A 308 -9.45 -6.70 3.93
CA GLY A 308 -10.75 -7.37 4.06
C GLY A 308 -11.17 -7.42 5.51
N ARG A 309 -12.44 -7.76 5.72
CA ARG A 309 -12.97 -8.04 7.07
C ARG A 309 -12.40 -9.35 7.60
N MET A 310 -12.40 -9.52 8.90
CA MET A 310 -12.18 -10.82 9.54
C MET A 310 -13.53 -11.52 9.69
N ILE A 311 -13.76 -12.53 8.86
CA ILE A 311 -15.04 -13.27 8.78
C ILE A 311 -14.88 -14.71 9.25
N TRP A 312 -15.98 -15.37 9.62
CA TRP A 312 -16.06 -16.80 9.96
C TRP A 312 -15.11 -17.25 11.07
N GLY A 313 -14.84 -16.34 12.03
CA GLY A 313 -13.95 -16.63 13.16
C GLY A 313 -12.48 -16.68 12.80
N GLU A 314 -12.09 -16.13 11.67
CA GLU A 314 -10.69 -16.04 11.28
C GLU A 314 -9.89 -15.18 12.25
N THR A 315 -8.67 -15.60 12.54
CA THR A 315 -7.71 -14.88 13.37
C THR A 315 -6.44 -14.61 12.56
N GLY A 316 -5.76 -13.50 12.85
CA GLY A 316 -4.55 -13.12 12.15
C GLY A 316 -4.32 -11.62 12.20
N ARG A 317 -3.52 -11.12 11.28
CA ARG A 317 -3.25 -9.69 11.16
C ARG A 317 -4.55 -8.97 10.76
N PRO A 318 -4.99 -7.95 11.52
CA PRO A 318 -6.22 -7.21 11.22
C PRO A 318 -6.23 -6.68 9.77
N GLY A 319 -7.35 -6.89 9.07
CA GLY A 319 -7.50 -6.52 7.66
C GLY A 319 -6.85 -7.48 6.66
N TYR A 320 -6.02 -8.42 7.10
CA TYR A 320 -5.24 -9.30 6.23
C TYR A 320 -5.57 -10.79 6.38
N GLY A 321 -6.79 -11.11 6.80
CA GLY A 321 -7.30 -12.49 6.79
C GLY A 321 -7.38 -13.10 5.38
N LEU A 322 -7.55 -14.42 5.31
CA LEU A 322 -7.65 -15.13 4.03
C LEU A 322 -9.03 -14.95 3.38
N PHE A 323 -10.10 -15.18 4.17
CA PHE A 323 -11.41 -15.49 3.57
C PHE A 323 -12.02 -14.30 2.83
N ASP A 324 -12.15 -13.14 3.45
CA ASP A 324 -12.79 -11.98 2.80
C ASP A 324 -11.95 -11.46 1.63
N ARG A 325 -10.62 -11.50 1.74
CA ARG A 325 -9.73 -11.15 0.62
C ARG A 325 -9.80 -12.17 -0.52
N ALA A 326 -9.97 -13.46 -0.23
CA ALA A 326 -10.17 -14.48 -1.26
C ALA A 326 -11.51 -14.30 -2.00
N LEU A 327 -12.58 -13.96 -1.28
CA LEU A 327 -13.85 -13.55 -1.87
C LEU A 327 -13.67 -12.30 -2.75
N GLY A 328 -12.94 -11.31 -2.27
CA GLY A 328 -12.59 -10.10 -3.02
C GLY A 328 -11.83 -10.41 -4.32
N ALA A 329 -10.80 -11.26 -4.25
CA ALA A 329 -10.04 -11.68 -5.44
C ALA A 329 -10.94 -12.38 -6.47
N THR A 330 -11.84 -13.25 -6.01
CA THR A 330 -12.78 -13.97 -6.88
C THR A 330 -13.78 -13.00 -7.53
N TYR A 331 -14.29 -12.03 -6.78
CA TYR A 331 -15.18 -10.99 -7.26
C TYR A 331 -14.51 -10.12 -8.34
N ILE A 332 -13.29 -9.65 -8.07
CA ILE A 332 -12.49 -8.87 -9.04
C ILE A 332 -12.26 -9.68 -10.33
N ASN A 333 -11.86 -10.95 -10.21
CA ASN A 333 -11.64 -11.83 -11.38
C ASN A 333 -12.94 -12.05 -12.16
N GLY A 334 -14.08 -12.23 -11.49
CA GLY A 334 -15.38 -12.41 -12.13
C GLY A 334 -15.82 -11.20 -12.94
N ILE A 335 -15.67 -9.98 -12.40
CA ILE A 335 -15.93 -8.72 -13.13
C ILE A 335 -14.99 -8.61 -14.33
N TRP A 336 -13.70 -8.85 -14.14
CA TRP A 336 -12.72 -8.74 -15.22
C TRP A 336 -13.01 -9.72 -16.37
N GLU A 337 -13.35 -10.96 -16.04
CA GLU A 337 -13.78 -11.95 -17.05
C GLU A 337 -15.00 -11.48 -17.82
N ALA A 338 -16.00 -10.90 -17.14
CA ALA A 338 -17.20 -10.38 -17.80
C ALA A 338 -16.86 -9.24 -18.76
N LEU A 339 -16.02 -8.29 -18.36
CA LEU A 339 -15.58 -7.19 -19.20
C LEU A 339 -14.79 -7.66 -20.43
N GLU A 340 -13.87 -8.60 -20.27
CA GLU A 340 -13.12 -9.21 -21.39
C GLU A 340 -14.04 -9.94 -22.41
N LYS A 341 -15.12 -10.57 -21.94
CA LYS A 341 -16.09 -11.23 -22.81
C LYS A 341 -17.00 -10.25 -23.55
N GLN A 342 -17.33 -9.11 -22.92
CA GLN A 342 -18.13 -8.05 -23.55
C GLN A 342 -17.34 -7.27 -24.61
N ALA A 343 -16.01 -7.21 -24.52
CA ALA A 343 -15.14 -6.52 -25.45
C ALA A 343 -14.83 -7.33 -26.73
N LYS A 344 -15.22 -8.60 -26.78
CA LYS A 344 -15.09 -9.50 -27.95
C LYS A 344 -16.34 -9.48 -28.81
#